data_5a49bfd5e6f5ff1bc36ca106801ab607
#
_entry.id   5a49bfd5e6f5ff1bc36ca106801ab607
#
_cell.length_a   1.000
_cell.length_b   1.000
_cell.length_c   1.000
_cell.angle_alpha   90.00
_cell.angle_beta   90.00
_cell.angle_gamma   90.00
#
_symmetry.space_group_name_H-M   'P 1'
#
loop_
_entity.id
_entity.type
_entity.pdbx_description
1 polymer ?
#
loop_
_entity_poly.entity_id
_entity_poly.type
_entity_poly.pdbx_seq_one_letter_code
_entity_poly.pdbx_strand_id
1 'polypeptide(L)'
;MSRPRRPRLKHPLLRIFDRAVVSLCTALSPGSARSYDATVRNFLCYLAATHPEVTRLDQLRRDPHILGWMSRMRSQKPTLATATCIGRLIALRCVFNELAWSNQIFELARLIRREDIPRTPQRLPRPLTAEQDQTLQQEFLRRNDLGGNVFLLLRHTGMRIGECADLSYDCLRSPGPDEWAIHVPLGKLKTERMVPIDASVAELVQRLRFFRSLDPLRADGRLLAHPSSKNALVRQLRDYLHQVCFSLEPVINFEERHVLPECSKPA
;
A
#
# COMPACT_ATOMS: atom_id res chain seq x y z
N MET A 1 -22.38 -1.60 10.11
CA MET A 1 -22.45 -3.05 9.92
C MET A 1 -21.10 -3.66 10.26
N SER A 2 -21.03 -4.53 11.28
CA SER A 2 -19.81 -5.24 11.71
C SER A 2 -19.45 -6.28 10.65
N ARG A 3 -18.20 -6.23 10.12
CA ARG A 3 -17.70 -7.26 9.19
C ARG A 3 -17.77 -8.64 9.87
N PRO A 4 -18.31 -9.68 9.20
CA PRO A 4 -18.35 -11.02 9.77
C PRO A 4 -16.92 -11.46 10.13
N ARG A 5 -16.74 -11.94 11.36
CA ARG A 5 -15.46 -12.51 11.81
C ARG A 5 -15.09 -13.66 10.87
N ARG A 6 -13.96 -13.54 10.19
CA ARG A 6 -13.45 -14.65 9.35
C ARG A 6 -13.30 -15.89 10.21
N PRO A 7 -13.71 -17.07 9.75
CA PRO A 7 -13.57 -18.31 10.48
C PRO A 7 -12.09 -18.51 10.86
N ARG A 8 -11.86 -18.95 12.10
CA ARG A 8 -10.52 -19.16 12.62
C ARG A 8 -9.90 -20.36 11.88
N LEU A 9 -8.86 -20.09 11.09
CA LEU A 9 -8.14 -21.14 10.36
C LEU A 9 -7.61 -22.18 11.37
N LYS A 10 -7.99 -23.44 11.18
CA LYS A 10 -7.47 -24.58 11.92
C LYS A 10 -6.65 -25.43 10.95
N HIS A 11 -5.33 -25.36 11.06
CA HIS A 11 -4.41 -26.18 10.26
C HIS A 11 -3.21 -26.57 11.13
N PRO A 12 -2.75 -27.84 11.11
CA PRO A 12 -1.62 -28.29 11.93
C PRO A 12 -0.34 -27.45 11.74
N LEU A 13 -0.06 -27.05 10.50
CA LEU A 13 1.12 -26.26 10.15
C LEU A 13 1.01 -24.78 10.57
N LEU A 14 -0.15 -24.26 10.98
CA LEU A 14 -0.34 -22.84 11.24
C LEU A 14 0.69 -22.27 12.22
N ARG A 15 0.93 -22.94 13.35
CA ARG A 15 1.88 -22.47 14.36
C ARG A 15 3.32 -22.39 13.86
N ILE A 16 3.73 -23.32 12.99
CA ILE A 16 5.10 -23.36 12.43
C ILE A 16 5.25 -22.22 11.43
N PHE A 17 4.27 -22.02 10.56
CA PHE A 17 4.26 -20.90 9.61
C PHE A 17 4.18 -19.54 10.31
N ASP A 18 3.38 -19.40 11.37
CA ASP A 18 3.30 -18.16 12.15
C ASP A 18 4.66 -17.81 12.78
N ARG A 19 5.42 -18.79 13.28
CA ARG A 19 6.79 -18.57 13.81
C ARG A 19 7.74 -18.08 12.71
N ALA A 20 7.71 -18.69 11.54
CA ALA A 20 8.53 -18.26 10.41
C ALA A 20 8.19 -16.84 9.95
N VAL A 21 6.90 -16.49 9.94
CA VAL A 21 6.48 -15.11 9.64
C VAL A 21 6.98 -14.14 10.71
N VAL A 22 6.88 -14.49 12.00
CA VAL A 22 7.41 -13.66 13.09
C VAL A 22 8.91 -13.46 12.94
N SER A 23 9.69 -14.51 12.66
CA SER A 23 11.13 -14.42 12.44
C SER A 23 11.47 -13.46 11.29
N LEU A 24 10.82 -13.62 10.13
CA LEU A 24 11.01 -12.74 8.98
C LEU A 24 10.60 -11.29 9.26
N CYS A 25 9.58 -11.08 10.09
CA CYS A 25 9.02 -9.77 10.34
C CYS A 25 9.81 -8.92 11.34
N THR A 26 10.82 -9.47 12.01
CA THR A 26 11.72 -8.69 12.89
C THR A 26 12.41 -7.54 12.17
N ALA A 27 12.70 -7.70 10.88
CA ALA A 27 13.36 -6.70 10.04
C ALA A 27 12.41 -5.99 9.06
N LEU A 28 11.14 -6.39 8.98
CA LEU A 28 10.18 -5.91 7.99
C LEU A 28 9.25 -4.83 8.55
N SER A 29 8.69 -4.02 7.63
CA SER A 29 7.65 -3.07 8.00
C SER A 29 6.34 -3.79 8.43
N PRO A 30 5.50 -3.18 9.29
CA PRO A 30 4.20 -3.75 9.67
C PRO A 30 3.27 -4.04 8.48
N GLY A 31 3.43 -3.30 7.37
CA GLY A 31 2.69 -3.55 6.12
C GLY A 31 3.13 -4.84 5.43
N SER A 32 4.44 -5.07 5.37
CA SER A 32 5.01 -6.30 4.83
C SER A 32 4.62 -7.50 5.69
N ALA A 33 4.71 -7.39 7.02
CA ALA A 33 4.30 -8.45 7.96
C ALA A 33 2.86 -8.91 7.71
N ARG A 34 1.92 -7.97 7.57
CA ARG A 34 0.52 -8.28 7.24
C ARG A 34 0.35 -8.99 5.91
N SER A 35 1.16 -8.64 4.90
CA SER A 35 1.13 -9.29 3.58
C SER A 35 1.60 -10.74 3.66
N TYR A 36 2.65 -11.01 4.44
CA TYR A 36 3.16 -12.37 4.69
C TYR A 36 2.12 -13.22 5.42
N ASP A 37 1.55 -12.71 6.53
CA ASP A 37 0.50 -13.41 7.27
C ASP A 37 -0.71 -13.73 6.39
N ALA A 38 -1.20 -12.75 5.61
CA ALA A 38 -2.33 -12.96 4.70
C ALA A 38 -2.02 -14.02 3.63
N THR A 39 -0.78 -14.05 3.12
CA THR A 39 -0.35 -15.04 2.13
C THR A 39 -0.30 -16.44 2.72
N VAL A 40 0.32 -16.58 3.89
CA VAL A 40 0.39 -17.87 4.62
C VAL A 40 -1.01 -18.40 4.91
N ARG A 41 -1.89 -17.56 5.45
CA ARG A 41 -3.27 -17.98 5.72
C ARG A 41 -4.02 -18.39 4.45
N ASN A 42 -3.81 -17.69 3.34
CA ASN A 42 -4.41 -18.06 2.05
C ASN A 42 -3.92 -19.43 1.57
N PHE A 43 -2.61 -19.70 1.66
CA PHE A 43 -2.02 -20.99 1.30
C PHE A 43 -2.50 -22.10 2.22
N LEU A 44 -2.51 -21.92 3.52
CA LEU A 44 -2.99 -22.92 4.48
C LEU A 44 -4.50 -23.17 4.36
N CYS A 45 -5.30 -22.15 4.03
CA CYS A 45 -6.72 -22.36 3.69
C CYS A 45 -6.89 -23.22 2.42
N TYR A 46 -6.00 -23.05 1.44
CA TYR A 46 -5.99 -23.90 0.26
C TYR A 46 -5.66 -25.36 0.64
N LEU A 47 -4.59 -25.58 1.40
CA LEU A 47 -4.22 -26.93 1.83
C LEU A 47 -5.34 -27.59 2.65
N ALA A 48 -5.93 -26.86 3.61
CA ALA A 48 -7.03 -27.41 4.42
C ALA A 48 -8.23 -27.84 3.58
N ALA A 49 -8.48 -27.19 2.45
CA ALA A 49 -9.62 -27.49 1.58
C ALA A 49 -9.35 -28.57 0.54
N THR A 50 -8.09 -28.71 0.07
CA THR A 50 -7.77 -29.59 -1.07
C THR A 50 -6.80 -30.72 -0.71
N HIS A 51 -6.02 -30.54 0.35
CA HIS A 51 -4.99 -31.49 0.79
C HIS A 51 -4.97 -31.59 2.33
N PRO A 52 -6.08 -32.03 2.95
CA PRO A 52 -6.19 -32.12 4.42
C PRO A 52 -5.21 -33.13 5.04
N GLU A 53 -4.68 -34.06 4.25
CA GLU A 53 -3.67 -35.03 4.63
C GLU A 53 -2.31 -34.41 4.91
N VAL A 54 -2.04 -33.21 4.40
CA VAL A 54 -0.76 -32.50 4.62
C VAL A 54 -0.76 -31.87 6.01
N THR A 55 -0.18 -32.55 6.97
CA THR A 55 -0.10 -32.13 8.38
C THR A 55 1.33 -31.79 8.84
N ARG A 56 2.34 -32.16 8.04
CA ARG A 56 3.78 -31.98 8.33
C ARG A 56 4.48 -31.28 7.18
N LEU A 57 5.59 -30.57 7.49
CA LEU A 57 6.36 -29.82 6.48
C LEU A 57 7.00 -30.72 5.43
N ASP A 58 7.45 -31.92 5.82
CA ASP A 58 8.11 -32.90 4.96
C ASP A 58 7.15 -33.55 3.95
N GLN A 59 5.84 -33.38 4.12
CA GLN A 59 4.81 -33.82 3.17
C GLN A 59 4.57 -32.80 2.05
N LEU A 60 5.03 -31.57 2.21
CA LEU A 60 4.85 -30.55 1.19
C LEU A 60 5.62 -30.91 -0.09
N ARG A 61 4.95 -30.82 -1.22
CA ARG A 61 5.52 -31.07 -2.55
C ARG A 61 5.21 -29.89 -3.47
N ARG A 62 6.09 -29.71 -4.46
CA ARG A 62 5.84 -28.72 -5.50
C ARG A 62 4.53 -29.03 -6.23
N ASP A 63 4.39 -30.25 -6.71
CA ASP A 63 3.17 -30.80 -7.27
C ASP A 63 2.61 -31.85 -6.30
N PRO A 64 1.33 -31.80 -5.91
CA PRO A 64 0.28 -30.87 -6.39
C PRO A 64 0.13 -29.56 -5.57
N HIS A 65 0.82 -29.42 -4.43
CA HIS A 65 0.46 -28.41 -3.43
C HIS A 65 0.72 -26.97 -3.90
N ILE A 66 1.90 -26.70 -4.46
CA ILE A 66 2.26 -25.34 -4.90
C ILE A 66 1.64 -25.05 -6.27
N LEU A 67 1.79 -25.96 -7.23
CA LEU A 67 1.24 -25.76 -8.57
C LEU A 67 -0.28 -25.68 -8.55
N GLY A 68 -0.95 -26.51 -7.74
CA GLY A 68 -2.39 -26.43 -7.54
C GLY A 68 -2.84 -25.12 -6.90
N TRP A 69 -2.10 -24.62 -5.88
CA TRP A 69 -2.39 -23.30 -5.29
C TRP A 69 -2.21 -22.15 -6.31
N MET A 70 -1.15 -22.20 -7.12
CA MET A 70 -0.95 -21.23 -8.19
C MET A 70 -2.07 -21.27 -9.23
N SER A 71 -2.50 -22.45 -9.64
CA SER A 71 -3.62 -22.63 -10.54
C SER A 71 -4.91 -22.05 -9.96
N ARG A 72 -5.20 -22.34 -8.68
CA ARG A 72 -6.36 -21.78 -7.98
C ARG A 72 -6.33 -20.24 -7.93
N MET A 73 -5.16 -19.64 -7.69
CA MET A 73 -5.03 -18.17 -7.71
C MET A 73 -5.36 -17.55 -9.06
N ARG A 74 -5.06 -18.26 -10.17
CA ARG A 74 -5.33 -17.79 -11.53
C ARG A 74 -6.79 -18.00 -11.95
N SER A 75 -7.43 -19.06 -11.45
CA SER A 75 -8.81 -19.43 -11.83
C SER A 75 -9.89 -18.81 -10.95
N GLN A 76 -9.53 -18.17 -9.81
CA GLN A 76 -10.54 -17.59 -8.93
C GLN A 76 -11.25 -16.40 -9.59
N LYS A 77 -12.53 -16.21 -9.25
CA LYS A 77 -13.33 -15.05 -9.66
C LYS A 77 -13.66 -14.20 -8.44
N PRO A 78 -13.48 -12.85 -8.44
CA PRO A 78 -12.83 -12.10 -9.52
C PRO A 78 -11.33 -12.45 -9.66
N THR A 79 -10.80 -12.29 -10.89
CA THR A 79 -9.40 -12.61 -11.20
C THR A 79 -8.45 -11.74 -10.37
N LEU A 80 -7.45 -12.37 -9.76
CA LEU A 80 -6.42 -11.61 -9.03
C LEU A 80 -5.51 -10.84 -10.00
N ALA A 81 -5.18 -9.60 -9.63
CA ALA A 81 -4.16 -8.84 -10.35
C ALA A 81 -2.81 -9.59 -10.34
N THR A 82 -2.12 -9.59 -11.47
CA THR A 82 -0.79 -10.23 -11.62
C THR A 82 0.19 -9.80 -10.52
N ALA A 83 0.21 -8.51 -10.17
CA ALA A 83 1.04 -7.99 -9.09
C ALA A 83 0.72 -8.63 -7.71
N THR A 84 -0.56 -8.95 -7.45
CA THR A 84 -0.98 -9.64 -6.23
C THR A 84 -0.50 -11.08 -6.21
N CYS A 85 -0.58 -11.78 -7.35
CA CYS A 85 -0.06 -13.15 -7.48
C CYS A 85 1.46 -13.18 -7.25
N ILE A 86 2.19 -12.26 -7.88
CA ILE A 86 3.64 -12.10 -7.70
C ILE A 86 3.97 -11.86 -6.23
N GLY A 87 3.30 -10.89 -5.58
CA GLY A 87 3.54 -10.58 -4.18
C GLY A 87 3.31 -11.78 -3.26
N ARG A 88 2.26 -12.57 -3.51
CA ARG A 88 2.00 -13.82 -2.76
C ARG A 88 3.07 -14.88 -2.98
N LEU A 89 3.50 -15.09 -4.23
CA LEU A 89 4.56 -16.07 -4.54
C LEU A 89 5.88 -15.70 -3.89
N ILE A 90 6.27 -14.42 -3.95
CA ILE A 90 7.50 -13.92 -3.30
C ILE A 90 7.40 -14.10 -1.78
N ALA A 91 6.28 -13.70 -1.17
CA ALA A 91 6.08 -13.82 0.27
C ALA A 91 6.16 -15.29 0.73
N LEU A 92 5.45 -16.21 0.04
CA LEU A 92 5.47 -17.62 0.41
C LEU A 92 6.85 -18.26 0.18
N ARG A 93 7.56 -17.88 -0.87
CA ARG A 93 8.94 -18.30 -1.11
C ARG A 93 9.88 -17.90 0.03
N CYS A 94 9.77 -16.65 0.50
CA CYS A 94 10.56 -16.19 1.66
C CYS A 94 10.24 -17.01 2.92
N VAL A 95 8.95 -17.30 3.16
CA VAL A 95 8.53 -18.12 4.30
C VAL A 95 9.06 -19.56 4.17
N PHE A 96 9.05 -20.15 2.98
CA PHE A 96 9.65 -21.49 2.77
C PHE A 96 11.15 -21.50 2.98
N ASN A 97 11.86 -20.46 2.58
CA ASN A 97 13.29 -20.34 2.87
C ASN A 97 13.55 -20.30 4.38
N GLU A 98 12.78 -19.52 5.13
CA GLU A 98 12.88 -19.46 6.59
C GLU A 98 12.56 -20.81 7.23
N LEU A 99 11.50 -21.48 6.78
CA LEU A 99 11.12 -22.82 7.27
C LEU A 99 12.19 -23.86 6.94
N ALA A 100 12.82 -23.77 5.77
CA ALA A 100 13.90 -24.67 5.37
C ALA A 100 15.10 -24.58 6.31
N TRP A 101 15.50 -23.34 6.66
CA TRP A 101 16.58 -23.08 7.60
C TRP A 101 16.22 -23.51 9.03
N SER A 102 15.08 -23.05 9.53
CA SER A 102 14.68 -23.26 10.93
C SER A 102 14.37 -24.72 11.25
N ASN A 103 14.01 -25.54 10.26
CA ASN A 103 13.64 -26.95 10.46
C ASN A 103 14.59 -27.94 9.78
N GLN A 104 15.69 -27.48 9.19
CA GLN A 104 16.68 -28.30 8.47
C GLN A 104 16.08 -29.12 7.32
N ILE A 105 15.00 -28.61 6.66
CA ILE A 105 14.30 -29.25 5.54
C ILE A 105 14.57 -28.41 4.27
N PHE A 106 15.74 -28.56 3.67
CA PHE A 106 16.20 -27.69 2.58
C PHE A 106 15.40 -27.81 1.28
N GLU A 107 14.65 -28.90 1.09
CA GLU A 107 13.76 -29.09 -0.05
C GLU A 107 12.64 -28.03 -0.10
N LEU A 108 12.22 -27.50 1.05
CA LEU A 108 11.19 -26.43 1.12
C LEU A 108 11.60 -25.19 0.34
N ALA A 109 12.87 -24.82 0.36
CA ALA A 109 13.40 -23.66 -0.36
C ALA A 109 13.26 -23.77 -1.89
N ARG A 110 13.10 -25.00 -2.41
CA ARG A 110 13.00 -25.29 -3.85
C ARG A 110 11.56 -25.45 -4.34
N LEU A 111 10.56 -25.38 -3.45
CA LEU A 111 9.14 -25.56 -3.80
C LEU A 111 8.63 -24.47 -4.75
N ILE A 112 9.11 -23.23 -4.59
CA ILE A 112 8.78 -22.11 -5.49
C ILE A 112 10.06 -21.64 -6.17
N ARG A 113 10.13 -21.83 -7.48
CA ARG A 113 11.28 -21.44 -8.30
C ARG A 113 11.15 -19.98 -8.73
N ARG A 114 12.27 -19.40 -9.16
CA ARG A 114 12.26 -18.01 -9.69
C ARG A 114 11.39 -17.90 -10.95
N GLU A 115 11.39 -18.94 -11.77
CA GLU A 115 10.65 -19.04 -13.03
C GLU A 115 9.14 -19.12 -12.81
N ASP A 116 8.68 -19.48 -11.61
CA ASP A 116 7.25 -19.51 -11.26
C ASP A 116 6.66 -18.13 -11.07
N ILE A 117 7.54 -17.13 -10.86
CA ILE A 117 7.13 -15.75 -10.62
C ILE A 117 6.92 -15.07 -11.97
N PRO A 118 5.67 -14.70 -12.32
CA PRO A 118 5.40 -14.04 -13.61
C PRO A 118 6.19 -12.74 -13.73
N ARG A 119 6.68 -12.45 -14.94
CA ARG A 119 7.26 -11.15 -15.23
C ARG A 119 6.14 -10.12 -15.37
N THR A 120 6.25 -9.00 -14.67
CA THR A 120 5.34 -7.88 -14.85
C THR A 120 5.84 -7.04 -16.02
N PRO A 121 5.01 -6.74 -17.03
CA PRO A 121 5.37 -5.78 -18.05
C PRO A 121 5.71 -4.45 -17.39
N GLN A 122 6.90 -3.92 -17.64
CA GLN A 122 7.24 -2.57 -17.22
C GLN A 122 6.52 -1.59 -18.14
N ARG A 123 5.54 -0.88 -17.61
CA ARG A 123 4.91 0.22 -18.31
C ARG A 123 5.62 1.51 -17.93
N LEU A 124 5.93 2.33 -18.91
CA LEU A 124 6.43 3.68 -18.66
C LEU A 124 5.36 4.48 -17.91
N PRO A 125 5.75 5.25 -16.90
CA PRO A 125 4.84 6.21 -16.28
C PRO A 125 4.28 7.14 -17.37
N ARG A 126 2.99 7.39 -17.35
CA ARG A 126 2.36 8.37 -18.24
C ARG A 126 2.11 9.64 -17.40
N PRO A 127 2.96 10.65 -17.53
CA PRO A 127 2.74 11.91 -16.82
C PRO A 127 1.48 12.60 -17.34
N LEU A 128 0.91 13.46 -16.54
CA LEU A 128 -0.12 14.39 -16.98
C LEU A 128 0.45 15.31 -18.07
N THR A 129 -0.36 15.73 -19.02
CA THR A 129 0.03 16.84 -19.91
C THR A 129 0.07 18.14 -19.11
N ALA A 130 0.78 19.15 -19.62
CA ALA A 130 0.82 20.47 -18.97
C ALA A 130 -0.59 21.06 -18.77
N GLU A 131 -1.47 20.91 -19.75
CA GLU A 131 -2.87 21.38 -19.68
C GLU A 131 -3.66 20.64 -18.58
N GLN A 132 -3.51 19.32 -18.49
CA GLN A 132 -4.19 18.51 -17.45
C GLN A 132 -3.68 18.87 -16.06
N ASP A 133 -2.36 19.04 -15.89
CA ASP A 133 -1.77 19.45 -14.62
C ASP A 133 -2.25 20.83 -14.21
N GLN A 134 -2.30 21.79 -15.15
CA GLN A 134 -2.78 23.14 -14.92
C GLN A 134 -4.27 23.15 -14.52
N THR A 135 -5.11 22.38 -15.24
CA THR A 135 -6.55 22.29 -14.93
C THR A 135 -6.78 21.68 -13.55
N LEU A 136 -6.06 20.63 -13.18
CA LEU A 136 -6.13 20.06 -11.84
C LEU A 136 -5.69 21.05 -10.77
N GLN A 137 -4.61 21.78 -11.02
CA GLN A 137 -4.13 22.81 -10.10
C GLN A 137 -5.17 23.91 -9.87
N GLN A 138 -5.75 24.42 -10.96
CA GLN A 138 -6.80 25.44 -10.88
C GLN A 138 -8.02 24.94 -10.10
N GLU A 139 -8.44 23.70 -10.33
CA GLU A 139 -9.57 23.12 -9.61
C GLU A 139 -9.28 22.94 -8.12
N PHE A 140 -8.06 22.50 -7.73
CA PHE A 140 -7.69 22.41 -6.33
C PHE A 140 -7.63 23.80 -5.65
N LEU A 141 -7.13 24.81 -6.34
CA LEU A 141 -7.14 26.20 -5.87
C LEU A 141 -8.57 26.72 -5.70
N ARG A 142 -9.46 26.47 -6.68
CA ARG A 142 -10.85 26.86 -6.64
C ARG A 142 -11.62 26.23 -5.49
N ARG A 143 -11.40 24.92 -5.23
CA ARG A 143 -12.05 24.21 -4.12
C ARG A 143 -11.56 24.69 -2.78
N ASN A 144 -10.29 24.96 -2.65
CA ASN A 144 -9.62 25.40 -1.44
C ASN A 144 -10.05 24.61 -0.18
N ASP A 145 -10.32 23.31 -0.36
CA ASP A 145 -10.66 22.39 0.71
C ASP A 145 -9.43 21.60 1.20
N LEU A 146 -9.61 20.76 2.22
CA LEU A 146 -8.51 19.94 2.77
C LEU A 146 -7.85 19.09 1.70
N GLY A 147 -8.63 18.40 0.85
CA GLY A 147 -8.12 17.52 -0.19
C GLY A 147 -7.33 18.29 -1.24
N GLY A 148 -7.87 19.39 -1.76
CA GLY A 148 -7.20 20.26 -2.74
C GLY A 148 -5.88 20.79 -2.23
N ASN A 149 -5.82 21.31 -0.99
CA ASN A 149 -4.59 21.80 -0.39
C ASN A 149 -3.55 20.69 -0.16
N VAL A 150 -3.97 19.46 0.17
CA VAL A 150 -3.08 18.29 0.25
C VAL A 150 -2.48 17.95 -1.11
N PHE A 151 -3.27 17.93 -2.19
CA PHE A 151 -2.76 17.62 -3.53
C PHE A 151 -1.87 18.73 -4.10
N LEU A 152 -2.15 19.99 -3.82
CA LEU A 152 -1.24 21.10 -4.13
C LEU A 152 0.10 20.94 -3.39
N LEU A 153 0.08 20.60 -2.09
CA LEU A 153 1.30 20.33 -1.33
C LEU A 153 2.11 19.16 -1.91
N LEU A 154 1.44 18.06 -2.26
CA LEU A 154 2.08 16.91 -2.90
C LEU A 154 2.72 17.27 -4.25
N ARG A 155 2.04 18.08 -5.06
CA ARG A 155 2.51 18.55 -6.37
C ARG A 155 3.78 19.40 -6.22
N HIS A 156 3.81 20.35 -5.30
CA HIS A 156 4.94 21.27 -5.11
C HIS A 156 6.15 20.59 -4.47
N THR A 157 5.95 19.59 -3.63
CA THR A 157 7.03 18.98 -2.85
C THR A 157 7.53 17.65 -3.41
N GLY A 158 6.79 17.02 -4.31
CA GLY A 158 7.10 15.67 -4.83
C GLY A 158 7.09 14.57 -3.77
N MET A 159 6.56 14.83 -2.57
CA MET A 159 6.49 13.81 -1.52
C MET A 159 5.42 12.77 -1.85
N ARG A 160 5.60 11.55 -1.31
CA ARG A 160 4.59 10.51 -1.45
C ARG A 160 3.38 10.80 -0.55
N ILE A 161 2.18 10.43 -1.00
CA ILE A 161 0.94 10.57 -0.21
C ILE A 161 1.06 9.96 1.20
N GLY A 162 1.82 8.86 1.34
CA GLY A 162 2.08 8.26 2.64
C GLY A 162 3.04 9.06 3.53
N GLU A 163 3.97 9.80 2.95
CA GLU A 163 4.86 10.72 3.67
C GLU A 163 4.08 11.96 4.11
N CYS A 164 3.23 12.50 3.22
CA CYS A 164 2.33 13.60 3.55
C CYS A 164 1.37 13.26 4.70
N ALA A 165 0.82 12.02 4.71
CA ALA A 165 -0.03 11.56 5.81
C ALA A 165 0.70 11.45 7.16
N ASP A 166 2.02 11.32 7.16
CA ASP A 166 2.84 11.24 8.37
C ASP A 166 3.48 12.59 8.75
N LEU A 167 3.23 13.68 8.01
CA LEU A 167 3.78 14.99 8.34
C LEU A 167 3.40 15.40 9.77
N SER A 168 4.41 15.86 10.52
CA SER A 168 4.18 16.48 11.82
C SER A 168 3.42 17.80 11.64
N TYR A 169 2.62 18.17 12.64
CA TYR A 169 2.02 19.50 12.72
C TYR A 169 3.07 20.61 12.59
N ASP A 170 4.27 20.39 13.16
CA ASP A 170 5.41 21.30 13.13
C ASP A 170 6.42 20.97 12.02
N CYS A 171 5.94 20.48 10.87
CA CYS A 171 6.83 20.12 9.75
C CYS A 171 7.51 21.31 9.07
N LEU A 172 6.96 22.53 9.22
CA LEU A 172 7.49 23.75 8.61
C LEU A 172 8.70 24.23 9.39
N ARG A 173 9.77 24.54 8.69
CA ARG A 173 11.03 25.10 9.23
C ARG A 173 11.41 26.36 8.47
N SER A 174 12.03 27.30 9.18
CA SER A 174 12.63 28.52 8.59
C SER A 174 14.12 28.50 8.91
N PRO A 175 14.96 27.96 8.01
CA PRO A 175 16.40 27.91 8.20
C PRO A 175 17.08 29.30 8.13
N GLY A 176 16.43 30.28 7.50
CA GLY A 176 16.93 31.64 7.36
C GLY A 176 15.82 32.67 7.12
N PRO A 177 16.13 33.95 7.01
CA PRO A 177 15.17 34.98 6.62
C PRO A 177 14.59 34.63 5.24
N ASP A 178 13.26 34.62 5.14
CA ASP A 178 12.51 34.31 3.93
C ASP A 178 12.77 32.90 3.30
N GLU A 179 13.50 32.04 4.02
CA GLU A 179 13.72 30.67 3.61
C GLU A 179 12.76 29.73 4.34
N TRP A 180 12.12 28.85 3.57
CA TRP A 180 11.19 27.87 4.10
C TRP A 180 11.56 26.46 3.65
N ALA A 181 11.37 25.50 4.52
CA ALA A 181 11.54 24.10 4.22
C ALA A 181 10.53 23.25 4.98
N ILE A 182 10.15 22.11 4.37
CA ILE A 182 9.32 21.10 5.02
C ILE A 182 10.21 19.93 5.45
N HIS A 183 10.15 19.57 6.73
CA HIS A 183 10.73 18.34 7.23
C HIS A 183 9.80 17.17 6.88
N VAL A 184 10.24 16.33 5.96
CA VAL A 184 9.55 15.10 5.55
C VAL A 184 10.08 13.94 6.38
N PRO A 185 9.21 13.27 7.18
CA PRO A 185 9.63 12.19 8.08
C PRO A 185 10.05 10.94 7.31
N LEU A 186 10.62 9.98 8.04
CA LEU A 186 11.04 8.67 7.53
C LEU A 186 9.96 8.02 6.64
N GLY A 187 10.25 7.95 5.36
CA GLY A 187 9.38 7.30 4.37
C GLY A 187 9.73 5.83 4.15
N LYS A 188 9.26 5.27 3.03
CA LYS A 188 9.53 3.88 2.62
C LYS A 188 11.04 3.57 2.52
N LEU A 189 11.85 4.55 2.22
CA LEU A 189 13.32 4.42 2.11
C LEU A 189 14.06 4.61 3.43
N LYS A 190 13.33 4.82 4.54
CA LYS A 190 13.89 5.09 5.86
C LYS A 190 14.88 6.27 5.87
N THR A 191 14.60 7.29 5.08
CA THR A 191 15.35 8.53 5.03
C THR A 191 14.44 9.71 5.34
N GLU A 192 14.90 10.60 6.22
CA GLU A 192 14.31 11.91 6.41
C GLU A 192 14.92 12.88 5.42
N ARG A 193 14.19 13.92 5.07
CA ARG A 193 14.71 14.97 4.21
C ARG A 193 14.04 16.31 4.48
N MET A 194 14.79 17.37 4.24
CA MET A 194 14.27 18.74 4.15
C MET A 194 13.96 19.04 2.69
N VAL A 195 12.78 19.52 2.41
CA VAL A 195 12.35 19.96 1.08
C VAL A 195 12.24 21.46 1.13
N PRO A 196 13.11 22.22 0.44
CA PRO A 196 12.97 23.67 0.33
C PRO A 196 11.68 24.01 -0.40
N ILE A 197 11.00 25.03 0.04
CA ILE A 197 9.71 25.48 -0.49
C ILE A 197 9.69 27.01 -0.55
N ASP A 198 8.80 27.53 -1.38
CA ASP A 198 8.51 28.97 -1.41
C ASP A 198 7.42 29.38 -0.41
N ALA A 199 7.20 30.70 -0.30
CA ALA A 199 6.20 31.26 0.61
C ALA A 199 4.78 30.76 0.30
N SER A 200 4.44 30.53 -0.97
CA SER A 200 3.11 30.06 -1.37
C SER A 200 2.82 28.66 -0.84
N VAL A 201 3.82 27.78 -0.82
CA VAL A 201 3.71 26.44 -0.22
C VAL A 201 3.69 26.52 1.31
N ALA A 202 4.42 27.45 1.92
CA ALA A 202 4.31 27.68 3.35
C ALA A 202 2.88 28.08 3.75
N GLU A 203 2.22 28.92 2.96
CA GLU A 203 0.80 29.26 3.14
C GLU A 203 -0.13 28.04 3.00
N LEU A 204 0.15 27.09 2.09
CA LEU A 204 -0.60 25.83 2.00
C LEU A 204 -0.52 25.07 3.33
N VAL A 205 0.65 24.99 3.93
CA VAL A 205 0.82 24.32 5.24
C VAL A 205 0.03 25.04 6.32
N GLN A 206 -0.01 26.38 6.31
CA GLN A 206 -0.82 27.15 7.28
C GLN A 206 -2.32 26.90 7.08
N ARG A 207 -2.81 26.82 5.84
CA ARG A 207 -4.19 26.43 5.55
C ARG A 207 -4.51 25.02 6.06
N LEU A 208 -3.60 24.06 5.86
CA LEU A 208 -3.78 22.71 6.40
C LEU A 208 -3.80 22.71 7.94
N ARG A 209 -2.97 23.53 8.60
CA ARG A 209 -3.02 23.72 10.05
C ARG A 209 -4.37 24.31 10.50
N PHE A 210 -4.91 25.27 9.75
CA PHE A 210 -6.25 25.82 10.01
C PHE A 210 -7.32 24.71 9.93
N PHE A 211 -7.35 23.91 8.85
CA PHE A 211 -8.28 22.77 8.77
C PHE A 211 -8.09 21.79 9.93
N ARG A 212 -6.84 21.57 10.34
CA ARG A 212 -6.51 20.70 11.47
C ARG A 212 -7.05 21.23 12.79
N SER A 213 -7.05 22.54 13.00
CA SER A 213 -7.55 23.18 14.23
C SER A 213 -9.08 23.06 14.38
N LEU A 214 -9.79 22.82 13.30
CA LEU A 214 -11.24 22.59 13.33
C LEU A 214 -11.62 21.20 13.87
N ASP A 215 -10.66 20.27 14.00
CA ASP A 215 -10.87 18.93 14.58
C ASP A 215 -9.91 18.67 15.76
N PRO A 216 -10.09 19.36 16.90
CA PRO A 216 -9.19 19.29 18.05
C PRO A 216 -9.19 17.92 18.73
N LEU A 217 -10.24 17.11 18.59
CA LEU A 217 -10.38 15.80 19.26
C LEU A 217 -9.42 14.73 18.74
N ARG A 218 -8.69 15.00 17.65
CA ARG A 218 -7.73 14.07 17.04
C ARG A 218 -6.30 14.59 17.08
N ALA A 219 -5.91 15.25 18.17
CA ALA A 219 -4.57 15.83 18.36
C ALA A 219 -3.52 14.72 18.54
N ASP A 220 -3.03 14.16 17.43
CA ASP A 220 -1.98 13.14 17.38
C ASP A 220 -0.61 13.72 16.94
N GLY A 221 -0.46 15.05 16.99
CA GLY A 221 0.78 15.75 16.58
C GLY A 221 1.03 15.77 15.08
N ARG A 222 0.07 15.33 14.25
CA ARG A 222 0.17 15.31 12.80
C ARG A 222 -0.54 16.48 12.15
N LEU A 223 -0.03 16.89 10.97
CA LEU A 223 -0.65 17.93 10.15
C LEU A 223 -2.03 17.50 9.64
N LEU A 224 -2.18 16.22 9.25
CA LEU A 224 -3.44 15.65 8.76
C LEU A 224 -4.01 14.67 9.78
N ALA A 225 -5.27 14.88 10.17
CA ALA A 225 -5.97 13.96 11.06
C ALA A 225 -6.23 12.60 10.37
N HIS A 226 -5.90 11.51 11.06
CA HIS A 226 -6.24 10.18 10.57
C HIS A 226 -7.65 9.79 11.06
N PRO A 227 -8.61 9.47 10.17
CA PRO A 227 -9.98 9.14 10.61
C PRO A 227 -10.04 7.89 11.51
N SER A 228 -9.29 6.85 11.15
CA SER A 228 -9.12 5.63 11.95
C SER A 228 -7.71 5.05 11.81
N SER A 229 -7.03 5.37 10.72
CA SER A 229 -5.67 4.93 10.42
C SER A 229 -5.09 5.74 9.24
N LYS A 230 -3.76 5.73 9.11
CA LYS A 230 -3.07 6.28 7.94
C LYS A 230 -3.65 5.75 6.61
N ASN A 231 -3.92 4.43 6.52
CA ASN A 231 -4.46 3.84 5.30
C ASN A 231 -5.89 4.31 4.99
N ALA A 232 -6.67 4.65 6.01
CA ALA A 232 -8.00 5.23 5.81
C ALA A 232 -7.89 6.64 5.23
N LEU A 233 -6.99 7.48 5.76
CA LEU A 233 -6.72 8.81 5.20
C LEU A 233 -6.25 8.72 3.75
N VAL A 234 -5.26 7.87 3.45
CA VAL A 234 -4.75 7.68 2.08
C VAL A 234 -5.86 7.22 1.13
N ARG A 235 -6.79 6.39 1.59
CA ARG A 235 -7.96 5.98 0.79
C ARG A 235 -8.89 7.15 0.53
N GLN A 236 -9.24 7.92 1.56
CA GLN A 236 -10.09 9.11 1.40
C GLN A 236 -9.49 10.11 0.40
N LEU A 237 -8.18 10.37 0.49
CA LEU A 237 -7.50 11.25 -0.47
C LEU A 237 -7.53 10.70 -1.90
N ARG A 238 -7.39 9.39 -2.08
CA ARG A 238 -7.53 8.77 -3.40
C ARG A 238 -8.95 8.91 -3.94
N ASP A 239 -9.94 8.61 -3.11
CA ASP A 239 -11.35 8.73 -3.49
C ASP A 239 -11.69 10.19 -3.86
N TYR A 240 -11.16 11.16 -3.12
CA TYR A 240 -11.26 12.58 -3.44
C TYR A 240 -10.66 12.91 -4.81
N LEU A 241 -9.42 12.47 -5.08
CA LEU A 241 -8.77 12.69 -6.37
C LEU A 241 -9.60 12.10 -7.52
N HIS A 242 -10.11 10.88 -7.35
CA HIS A 242 -11.00 10.25 -8.33
C HIS A 242 -12.24 11.10 -8.60
N GLN A 243 -12.88 11.61 -7.57
CA GLN A 243 -14.06 12.49 -7.72
C GLN A 243 -13.72 13.76 -8.48
N VAL A 244 -12.57 14.39 -8.18
CA VAL A 244 -12.11 15.59 -8.89
C VAL A 244 -11.83 15.26 -10.36
N CYS A 245 -11.07 14.21 -10.64
CA CYS A 245 -10.79 13.80 -12.03
C CYS A 245 -12.09 13.51 -12.79
N PHE A 246 -13.03 12.79 -12.20
CA PHE A 246 -14.33 12.49 -12.80
C PHE A 246 -15.15 13.76 -13.11
N SER A 247 -15.12 14.75 -12.20
CA SER A 247 -15.80 16.04 -12.44
C SER A 247 -15.18 16.87 -13.57
N LEU A 248 -13.92 16.58 -13.92
CA LEU A 248 -13.19 17.27 -14.98
C LEU A 248 -13.13 16.45 -16.29
N GLU A 249 -13.64 15.22 -16.34
CA GLU A 249 -13.66 14.38 -17.55
C GLU A 249 -14.25 15.06 -18.79
N PRO A 250 -15.32 15.89 -18.68
CA PRO A 250 -15.82 16.61 -19.85
C PRO A 250 -14.81 17.62 -20.44
N VAL A 251 -13.85 18.07 -19.63
CA VAL A 251 -12.83 19.07 -19.99
C VAL A 251 -11.50 18.40 -20.32
N ILE A 252 -11.22 17.27 -19.65
CA ILE A 252 -9.97 16.55 -19.79
C ILE A 252 -10.29 15.08 -20.04
N ASN A 253 -9.91 14.55 -21.21
CA ASN A 253 -10.03 13.13 -21.50
C ASN A 253 -8.98 12.33 -20.70
N PHE A 254 -9.38 11.77 -19.56
CA PHE A 254 -8.57 10.85 -18.76
C PHE A 254 -8.71 9.39 -19.21
N GLU A 255 -9.69 9.04 -20.07
CA GLU A 255 -10.02 7.66 -20.45
C GLU A 255 -8.89 6.94 -21.21
N GLU A 256 -8.04 7.65 -21.93
CA GLU A 256 -6.88 7.04 -22.57
C GLU A 256 -5.79 6.59 -21.57
N ARG A 257 -6.02 6.79 -20.28
CA ARG A 257 -5.04 6.55 -19.24
C ARG A 257 -5.62 5.64 -18.17
N HIS A 258 -5.14 4.42 -18.11
CA HIS A 258 -5.23 3.58 -16.92
C HIS A 258 -4.44 4.22 -15.75
N VAL A 259 -4.77 5.45 -15.37
CA VAL A 259 -4.15 6.15 -14.24
C VAL A 259 -4.55 5.50 -12.92
N LEU A 260 -5.67 4.79 -12.95
CA LEU A 260 -6.22 4.15 -11.75
C LEU A 260 -6.63 2.71 -12.06
N PRO A 261 -6.23 1.73 -11.24
CA PRO A 261 -6.79 0.39 -11.39
C PRO A 261 -8.30 0.48 -11.14
N GLU A 262 -9.10 -0.05 -12.06
CA GLU A 262 -10.54 -0.20 -11.91
C GLU A 262 -10.87 -0.75 -10.52
N CYS A 263 -11.39 0.10 -9.66
CA CYS A 263 -12.19 -0.33 -8.52
C CYS A 263 -13.56 -0.70 -9.07
N SER A 264 -13.69 -1.90 -9.66
CA SER A 264 -14.99 -2.51 -9.88
C SER A 264 -15.70 -2.58 -8.52
N LYS A 265 -16.73 -1.75 -8.36
CA LYS A 265 -17.69 -1.87 -7.25
C LYS A 265 -18.31 -3.26 -7.36
N PRO A 266 -18.36 -4.04 -6.29
CA PRO A 266 -19.28 -5.18 -6.26
C PRO A 266 -20.71 -4.62 -6.22
N ALA A 267 -21.54 -5.12 -7.14
CA ALA A 267 -22.99 -4.98 -7.09
C ALA A 267 -23.56 -5.61 -5.80
#